data_e8dfa4e897d15c4be4d43831981ef224
#
_entry.id   e8dfa4e897d15c4be4d43831981ef224
#
_cell.length_a   1.000
_cell.length_b   1.000
_cell.length_c   1.000
_cell.angle_alpha   90.00
_cell.angle_beta   90.00
_cell.angle_gamma   90.00
#
_symmetry.space_group_name_H-M   'P 1'
#
loop_
_entity.id
_entity.type
_entity.pdbx_description
1 polymer ?
#
loop_
_entity_poly.entity_id
_entity_poly.type
_entity_poly.pdbx_seq_one_letter_code
_entity_poly.pdbx_strand_id
1 'polypeptide(L)'
;MVADIGLDADRWTPDELGRAQATDPAIGPIYRLLSDGEQRPSIESLMPTAEETKSYWAQWELLAMVNGVLYRCFIDAEGRTKKLQLITPTVLRPELIRLCHTGMTGGHLGFRKTVEQVARRAYWTGYRSDVQRFCRRCPDCTKYHRGAPPRNGPLQSMTVGMPMERWAIDLTGPHTRSRHGKVYILTAIDCFTRFVEAVAIPNKEATTVARALVENVFCRYGLPSQLLSDQGKEFDNVLLHELCRLLGVDKIRTSAYKASTNGCIERFHRTLNSMIGRVVADNQREWDEILPYVMAAYRSAIHDSTGHSPNFLMFGREVRAPVDVVLGTPPSDEPATVDAYADELYQRLVTAYQFVREQLGLVASRSKQHYDLRVRPITYSEGQLVWVYHPRRRVGRSPKWQRWYTGPYVVEKAFSDVLYRVRRSPKAKPMIVHVD
;
A
#
# COMPACT_ATOMS: atom_id res chain seq x y z
N MET A 1 -15.38 22.38 21.65
CA MET A 1 -16.45 21.91 20.77
C MET A 1 -16.87 20.54 21.29
N VAL A 2 -17.90 20.51 22.10
CA VAL A 2 -18.56 19.26 22.52
C VAL A 2 -19.20 18.71 21.25
N ALA A 3 -18.77 17.53 20.81
CA ALA A 3 -19.35 16.87 19.66
C ALA A 3 -20.87 16.79 19.87
N ASP A 4 -21.60 17.10 18.82
CA ASP A 4 -23.04 16.98 18.69
C ASP A 4 -23.48 15.62 19.27
N ILE A 5 -24.09 15.67 20.47
CA ILE A 5 -24.35 14.47 21.29
C ILE A 5 -25.53 13.66 20.69
N GLY A 6 -26.09 14.11 19.55
CA GLY A 6 -27.16 13.38 18.85
C GLY A 6 -28.45 13.24 19.67
N LEU A 7 -28.70 14.20 20.57
CA LEU A 7 -29.93 14.26 21.35
C LEU A 7 -31.08 14.96 20.63
N ASP A 8 -30.86 15.43 19.42
CA ASP A 8 -31.89 15.99 18.52
C ASP A 8 -32.62 14.94 17.65
N ALA A 9 -32.48 13.65 17.96
CA ALA A 9 -33.37 12.66 17.37
C ALA A 9 -34.74 12.85 18.06
N ASP A 10 -35.73 13.31 17.33
CA ASP A 10 -37.10 13.38 17.77
C ASP A 10 -37.46 12.02 18.42
N ARG A 11 -37.93 12.08 19.69
CA ARG A 11 -38.25 10.86 20.42
C ARG A 11 -39.52 10.29 19.84
N TRP A 12 -39.44 9.18 19.15
CA TRP A 12 -40.59 8.48 18.61
C TRP A 12 -41.51 8.04 19.75
N THR A 13 -42.72 8.52 19.71
CA THR A 13 -43.77 8.10 20.67
C THR A 13 -44.31 6.73 20.26
N PRO A 14 -44.92 5.95 21.18
CA PRO A 14 -45.57 4.68 20.85
C PRO A 14 -46.60 4.83 19.72
N ASP A 15 -47.37 5.92 19.71
CA ASP A 15 -48.39 6.18 18.67
C ASP A 15 -47.77 6.45 17.29
N GLU A 16 -46.63 7.14 17.24
CA GLU A 16 -45.87 7.35 15.98
C GLU A 16 -45.26 6.06 15.46
N LEU A 17 -44.68 5.25 16.36
CA LEU A 17 -44.15 3.92 16.01
C LEU A 17 -45.26 3.00 15.48
N GLY A 18 -46.37 2.92 16.17
CA GLY A 18 -47.53 2.11 15.76
C GLY A 18 -48.06 2.56 14.38
N ARG A 19 -48.21 3.87 14.17
CA ARG A 19 -48.61 4.41 12.85
C ARG A 19 -47.60 4.06 11.76
N ALA A 20 -46.31 4.20 12.03
CA ALA A 20 -45.27 3.86 11.08
C ALA A 20 -45.26 2.35 10.75
N GLN A 21 -45.47 1.50 11.74
CA GLN A 21 -45.63 0.05 11.52
C GLN A 21 -46.89 -0.32 10.74
N ALA A 22 -48.02 0.32 11.05
CA ALA A 22 -49.28 0.09 10.35
C ALA A 22 -49.26 0.46 8.87
N THR A 23 -48.47 1.52 8.53
CA THR A 23 -48.32 2.02 7.14
C THR A 23 -47.17 1.38 6.40
N ASP A 24 -46.27 0.65 7.06
CA ASP A 24 -45.12 0.00 6.42
C ASP A 24 -45.60 -1.15 5.52
N PRO A 25 -45.17 -1.21 4.24
CA PRO A 25 -45.65 -2.23 3.29
C PRO A 25 -45.38 -3.67 3.73
N ALA A 26 -44.32 -3.94 4.48
CA ALA A 26 -43.95 -5.28 4.90
C ALA A 26 -44.52 -5.64 6.28
N ILE A 27 -44.59 -4.67 7.19
CA ILE A 27 -45.05 -4.86 8.56
C ILE A 27 -46.58 -4.70 8.69
N GLY A 28 -47.14 -3.73 7.96
CA GLY A 28 -48.57 -3.36 8.08
C GLY A 28 -49.57 -4.50 7.97
N PRO A 29 -49.42 -5.46 7.06
CA PRO A 29 -50.32 -6.62 7.02
C PRO A 29 -50.33 -7.44 8.34
N ILE A 30 -49.14 -7.69 8.91
CA ILE A 30 -49.01 -8.43 10.18
C ILE A 30 -49.49 -7.60 11.38
N TYR A 31 -49.19 -6.28 11.36
CA TYR A 31 -49.59 -5.34 12.39
C TYR A 31 -51.13 -5.31 12.55
N ARG A 32 -51.87 -5.20 11.44
CA ARG A 32 -53.35 -5.15 11.43
C ARG A 32 -53.94 -6.43 11.99
N LEU A 33 -53.49 -7.59 11.51
CA LEU A 33 -54.00 -8.88 11.98
C LEU A 33 -53.78 -9.07 13.49
N LEU A 34 -52.63 -8.65 14.01
CA LEU A 34 -52.35 -8.75 15.46
C LEU A 34 -53.09 -7.67 16.27
N SER A 35 -53.36 -6.49 15.73
CA SER A 35 -54.13 -5.44 16.39
C SER A 35 -55.60 -5.81 16.48
N ASP A 36 -56.15 -6.51 15.49
CA ASP A 36 -57.53 -6.94 15.44
C ASP A 36 -57.75 -8.23 16.26
N GLY A 37 -56.69 -8.80 16.88
CA GLY A 37 -56.75 -9.99 17.71
C GLY A 37 -56.95 -11.29 16.91
N GLU A 38 -56.66 -11.27 15.63
CA GLU A 38 -56.82 -12.43 14.77
C GLU A 38 -55.81 -13.53 15.08
N GLN A 39 -56.28 -14.78 14.87
CA GLN A 39 -55.39 -15.94 14.93
C GLN A 39 -54.46 -15.94 13.70
N ARG A 40 -53.36 -16.67 13.80
CA ARG A 40 -52.38 -16.82 12.71
C ARG A 40 -53.06 -17.25 11.41
N PRO A 41 -53.07 -16.41 10.36
CA PRO A 41 -53.72 -16.74 9.10
C PRO A 41 -52.96 -17.83 8.34
N SER A 42 -53.62 -18.46 7.35
CA SER A 42 -52.92 -19.36 6.43
C SER A 42 -51.90 -18.62 5.60
N ILE A 43 -50.77 -19.26 5.24
CA ILE A 43 -49.75 -18.64 4.41
C ILE A 43 -50.27 -18.27 3.02
N GLU A 44 -51.26 -18.97 2.53
CA GLU A 44 -51.91 -18.76 1.24
C GLU A 44 -52.59 -17.38 1.17
N SER A 45 -53.15 -16.91 2.27
CA SER A 45 -53.79 -15.58 2.36
C SER A 45 -52.75 -14.43 2.25
N LEU A 46 -51.47 -14.72 2.50
CA LEU A 46 -50.38 -13.80 2.42
C LEU A 46 -49.52 -13.94 1.14
N MET A 47 -49.91 -14.85 0.23
CA MET A 47 -49.17 -15.08 -1.03
C MET A 47 -48.86 -13.79 -1.84
N PRO A 48 -49.75 -12.79 -1.94
CA PRO A 48 -49.48 -11.57 -2.67
C PRO A 48 -48.59 -10.56 -1.92
N THR A 49 -48.18 -10.84 -0.68
CA THR A 49 -47.39 -9.91 0.13
C THR A 49 -45.90 -10.08 -0.06
N ALA A 50 -45.11 -9.12 0.47
CA ALA A 50 -43.66 -9.12 0.35
C ALA A 50 -43.02 -10.31 1.10
N GLU A 51 -41.85 -10.78 0.65
CA GLU A 51 -41.05 -11.83 1.30
C GLU A 51 -40.73 -11.49 2.76
N GLU A 52 -40.56 -10.22 3.08
CA GLU A 52 -40.34 -9.76 4.45
C GLU A 52 -41.55 -9.99 5.33
N THR A 53 -42.77 -9.78 4.81
CA THR A 53 -44.06 -10.08 5.50
C THR A 53 -44.16 -11.58 5.86
N LYS A 54 -43.80 -12.45 4.92
CA LYS A 54 -43.79 -13.90 5.15
C LYS A 54 -42.75 -14.29 6.22
N SER A 55 -41.64 -13.57 6.29
CA SER A 55 -40.64 -13.81 7.36
C SER A 55 -41.16 -13.43 8.73
N TYR A 56 -41.99 -12.39 8.87
CA TYR A 56 -42.67 -12.06 10.13
C TYR A 56 -43.77 -13.07 10.44
N TRP A 57 -44.55 -13.49 9.46
CA TRP A 57 -45.55 -14.53 9.62
C TRP A 57 -44.96 -15.85 10.14
N ALA A 58 -43.79 -16.23 9.63
CA ALA A 58 -43.09 -17.44 10.09
C ALA A 58 -42.69 -17.37 11.58
N GLN A 59 -42.59 -16.17 12.11
CA GLN A 59 -42.25 -15.90 13.52
C GLN A 59 -43.43 -15.45 14.36
N TRP A 60 -44.69 -15.75 13.93
CA TRP A 60 -45.94 -15.28 14.55
C TRP A 60 -45.96 -15.43 16.07
N GLU A 61 -45.58 -16.61 16.58
CA GLU A 61 -45.57 -16.94 18.01
C GLU A 61 -44.58 -16.10 18.83
N LEU A 62 -43.65 -15.46 18.16
CA LEU A 62 -42.67 -14.58 18.79
C LEU A 62 -43.07 -13.10 18.71
N LEU A 63 -44.17 -12.79 18.03
CA LEU A 63 -44.66 -11.43 17.89
C LEU A 63 -45.58 -11.06 19.06
N ALA A 64 -45.48 -9.81 19.50
CA ALA A 64 -46.32 -9.29 20.59
C ALA A 64 -46.64 -7.82 20.38
N MET A 65 -47.91 -7.47 20.57
CA MET A 65 -48.35 -6.08 20.63
C MET A 65 -48.21 -5.55 22.06
N VAL A 66 -47.49 -4.44 22.24
CA VAL A 66 -47.32 -3.78 23.54
C VAL A 66 -47.55 -2.28 23.35
N ASN A 67 -48.56 -1.74 24.02
CA ASN A 67 -48.94 -0.32 23.92
C ASN A 67 -49.09 0.17 22.46
N GLY A 68 -49.76 -0.61 21.60
CA GLY A 68 -49.95 -0.26 20.18
C GLY A 68 -48.72 -0.39 19.30
N VAL A 69 -47.62 -0.95 19.78
CA VAL A 69 -46.40 -1.16 19.02
C VAL A 69 -46.08 -2.66 18.91
N LEU A 70 -45.69 -3.07 17.70
CA LEU A 70 -45.32 -4.46 17.41
C LEU A 70 -43.86 -4.72 17.75
N TYR A 71 -43.67 -5.75 18.59
CA TYR A 71 -42.38 -6.26 19.02
C TYR A 71 -42.19 -7.72 18.66
N ARG A 72 -40.94 -8.15 18.61
CA ARG A 72 -40.54 -9.55 18.56
C ARG A 72 -39.93 -9.95 19.92
N CYS A 73 -40.45 -11.01 20.49
CA CYS A 73 -39.86 -11.66 21.65
C CYS A 73 -38.62 -12.42 21.25
N PHE A 74 -37.47 -11.96 21.69
CA PHE A 74 -36.20 -12.67 21.54
C PHE A 74 -35.90 -13.44 22.86
N ILE A 75 -35.67 -14.73 22.72
CA ILE A 75 -35.22 -15.58 23.82
C ILE A 75 -33.78 -15.96 23.50
N ASP A 76 -32.87 -15.77 24.44
CA ASP A 76 -31.47 -16.17 24.24
C ASP A 76 -31.35 -17.70 24.13
N ALA A 77 -30.21 -18.17 23.60
CA ALA A 77 -29.97 -19.60 23.39
C ALA A 77 -30.01 -20.43 24.69
N GLU A 78 -29.90 -19.77 25.84
CA GLU A 78 -29.91 -20.38 27.17
C GLU A 78 -31.30 -20.30 27.86
N GLY A 79 -32.27 -19.68 27.19
CA GLY A 79 -33.63 -19.52 27.71
C GLY A 79 -33.81 -18.58 28.91
N ARG A 80 -32.73 -17.87 29.29
CA ARG A 80 -32.67 -17.08 30.54
C ARG A 80 -33.18 -15.65 30.39
N THR A 81 -33.09 -15.08 29.20
CA THR A 81 -33.46 -13.67 28.97
C THR A 81 -34.52 -13.56 27.88
N LYS A 82 -35.69 -13.04 28.25
CA LYS A 82 -36.73 -12.64 27.30
C LYS A 82 -36.63 -11.14 27.06
N LYS A 83 -36.34 -10.72 25.81
CA LYS A 83 -36.21 -9.31 25.41
C LYS A 83 -37.18 -8.99 24.29
N LEU A 84 -37.76 -7.81 24.34
CA LEU A 84 -38.57 -7.28 23.27
C LEU A 84 -37.67 -6.53 22.29
N GLN A 85 -37.68 -6.91 21.02
CA GLN A 85 -37.07 -6.24 19.91
C GLN A 85 -38.14 -5.50 19.13
N LEU A 86 -37.99 -4.19 18.92
CA LEU A 86 -38.88 -3.40 18.08
C LEU A 86 -38.88 -3.98 16.65
N ILE A 87 -40.02 -4.34 16.11
CA ILE A 87 -40.15 -4.60 14.68
C ILE A 87 -40.05 -3.24 13.97
N THR A 88 -38.91 -3.00 13.33
CA THR A 88 -38.50 -1.66 12.89
C THR A 88 -39.03 -1.32 11.50
N PRO A 89 -39.92 -0.30 11.39
CA PRO A 89 -40.39 0.19 10.08
C PRO A 89 -39.23 0.64 9.21
N THR A 90 -39.40 0.49 7.90
CA THR A 90 -38.38 0.79 6.90
C THR A 90 -37.82 2.21 7.02
N VAL A 91 -38.65 3.19 7.35
CA VAL A 91 -38.27 4.60 7.52
C VAL A 91 -37.28 4.82 8.68
N LEU A 92 -37.32 3.99 9.73
CA LEU A 92 -36.47 4.12 10.90
C LEU A 92 -35.15 3.37 10.82
N ARG A 93 -35.03 2.37 9.95
CA ARG A 93 -33.86 1.49 9.87
C ARG A 93 -32.53 2.25 9.69
N PRO A 94 -32.42 3.24 8.75
CA PRO A 94 -31.19 3.98 8.55
C PRO A 94 -30.76 4.78 9.80
N GLU A 95 -31.72 5.42 10.46
CA GLU A 95 -31.43 6.22 11.65
C GLU A 95 -31.03 5.33 12.82
N LEU A 96 -31.73 4.23 13.06
CA LEU A 96 -31.38 3.28 14.10
C LEU A 96 -29.97 2.73 13.92
N ILE A 97 -29.61 2.33 12.69
CA ILE A 97 -28.25 1.87 12.40
C ILE A 97 -27.24 3.01 12.65
N ARG A 98 -27.55 4.24 12.23
CA ARG A 98 -26.72 5.41 12.46
C ARG A 98 -26.47 5.61 13.96
N LEU A 99 -27.50 5.63 14.75
CA LEU A 99 -27.39 5.78 16.24
C LEU A 99 -26.56 4.66 16.87
N CYS A 100 -26.75 3.41 16.43
CA CYS A 100 -25.99 2.26 16.92
C CYS A 100 -24.52 2.25 16.47
N HIS A 101 -24.16 2.93 15.37
CA HIS A 101 -22.80 2.94 14.82
C HIS A 101 -22.05 4.23 15.13
N THR A 102 -22.67 5.39 14.90
CA THR A 102 -22.01 6.71 15.03
C THR A 102 -22.42 7.46 16.31
N GLY A 103 -23.53 7.08 16.95
CA GLY A 103 -23.98 7.69 18.19
C GLY A 103 -22.96 7.56 19.33
N MET A 104 -23.21 8.25 20.45
CA MET A 104 -22.29 8.33 21.60
C MET A 104 -21.84 6.95 22.11
N THR A 105 -22.75 5.96 22.13
CA THR A 105 -22.47 4.56 22.53
C THR A 105 -22.05 3.66 21.38
N GLY A 106 -22.15 4.13 20.12
CA GLY A 106 -21.80 3.40 18.92
C GLY A 106 -20.30 3.38 18.64
N GLY A 107 -19.62 4.55 18.84
CA GLY A 107 -18.16 4.71 18.80
C GLY A 107 -17.48 4.22 17.53
N HIS A 108 -18.20 4.16 16.40
CA HIS A 108 -17.71 3.57 15.14
C HIS A 108 -17.16 2.14 15.30
N LEU A 109 -17.75 1.36 16.21
CA LEU A 109 -17.38 -0.03 16.39
C LEU A 109 -17.67 -0.83 15.11
N GLY A 110 -16.84 -1.85 14.84
CA GLY A 110 -16.95 -2.65 13.63
C GLY A 110 -18.28 -3.41 13.49
N PHE A 111 -18.53 -3.93 12.29
CA PHE A 111 -19.77 -4.60 11.90
C PHE A 111 -20.38 -5.50 13.00
N ARG A 112 -19.58 -6.42 13.58
CA ARG A 112 -20.08 -7.37 14.59
C ARG A 112 -20.70 -6.67 15.80
N LYS A 113 -20.03 -5.63 16.31
CA LYS A 113 -20.51 -4.88 17.49
C LYS A 113 -21.72 -4.03 17.17
N THR A 114 -21.78 -3.43 15.98
CA THR A 114 -22.96 -2.67 15.53
C THR A 114 -24.17 -3.59 15.37
N VAL A 115 -24.02 -4.79 14.77
CA VAL A 115 -25.08 -5.82 14.69
C VAL A 115 -25.60 -6.18 16.07
N GLU A 116 -24.71 -6.39 17.04
CA GLU A 116 -25.08 -6.72 18.42
C GLU A 116 -25.88 -5.57 19.08
N GLN A 117 -25.47 -4.31 18.85
CA GLN A 117 -26.20 -3.14 19.35
C GLN A 117 -27.61 -3.02 18.76
N VAL A 118 -27.76 -3.28 17.46
CA VAL A 118 -29.07 -3.31 16.80
C VAL A 118 -29.90 -4.47 17.33
N ALA A 119 -29.36 -5.69 17.35
CA ALA A 119 -30.09 -6.90 17.77
C ALA A 119 -30.57 -6.87 19.23
N ARG A 120 -29.94 -6.08 20.10
CA ARG A 120 -30.43 -5.88 21.47
C ARG A 120 -31.72 -5.06 21.56
N ARG A 121 -32.10 -4.30 20.53
CA ARG A 121 -33.17 -3.30 20.55
C ARG A 121 -34.23 -3.52 19.50
N ALA A 122 -33.82 -4.03 18.33
CA ALA A 122 -34.63 -4.01 17.14
C ALA A 122 -34.44 -5.25 16.26
N TYR A 123 -35.43 -5.50 15.43
CA TYR A 123 -35.40 -6.59 14.47
C TYR A 123 -36.12 -6.18 13.17
N TRP A 124 -35.54 -6.56 12.03
CA TRP A 124 -36.18 -6.64 10.71
C TRP A 124 -35.46 -7.68 9.87
N THR A 125 -36.13 -8.20 8.85
CA THR A 125 -35.53 -9.19 7.95
C THR A 125 -34.37 -8.58 7.18
N GLY A 126 -33.17 -9.20 7.26
CA GLY A 126 -31.99 -8.71 6.58
C GLY A 126 -31.18 -7.63 7.33
N TYR A 127 -31.53 -7.30 8.59
CA TYR A 127 -30.84 -6.26 9.37
C TYR A 127 -29.32 -6.40 9.39
N ARG A 128 -28.79 -7.63 9.39
CA ARG A 128 -27.33 -7.86 9.35
C ARG A 128 -26.70 -7.33 8.07
N SER A 129 -27.36 -7.56 6.93
CA SER A 129 -26.90 -7.07 5.61
C SER A 129 -26.92 -5.54 5.53
N ASP A 130 -27.97 -4.92 6.08
CA ASP A 130 -28.10 -3.46 6.09
C ASP A 130 -27.05 -2.81 6.98
N VAL A 131 -26.81 -3.35 8.17
CA VAL A 131 -25.73 -2.91 9.05
C VAL A 131 -24.36 -3.07 8.38
N GLN A 132 -24.13 -4.18 7.69
CA GLN A 132 -22.86 -4.41 6.98
C GLN A 132 -22.65 -3.37 5.89
N ARG A 133 -23.69 -3.09 5.10
CA ARG A 133 -23.68 -2.09 4.04
C ARG A 133 -23.42 -0.69 4.60
N PHE A 134 -24.06 -0.34 5.71
CA PHE A 134 -23.86 0.94 6.40
C PHE A 134 -22.42 1.10 6.91
N CYS A 135 -21.89 0.11 7.64
CA CYS A 135 -20.52 0.16 8.17
C CYS A 135 -19.47 0.26 7.07
N ARG A 136 -19.66 -0.44 5.93
CA ARG A 136 -18.76 -0.34 4.76
C ARG A 136 -18.79 1.04 4.09
N ARG A 137 -19.91 1.74 4.14
CA ARG A 137 -20.10 3.06 3.55
C ARG A 137 -19.79 4.20 4.51
N CYS A 138 -19.53 3.93 5.77
CA CYS A 138 -19.25 4.97 6.76
C CYS A 138 -17.96 5.73 6.40
N PRO A 139 -18.06 7.07 6.14
CA PRO A 139 -16.90 7.85 5.71
C PRO A 139 -15.78 7.89 6.75
N ASP A 140 -16.13 7.96 8.04
CA ASP A 140 -15.14 8.04 9.10
C ASP A 140 -14.42 6.70 9.32
N CYS A 141 -15.15 5.58 9.25
CA CYS A 141 -14.53 4.26 9.28
C CYS A 141 -13.58 4.06 8.09
N THR A 142 -13.99 4.50 6.88
CA THR A 142 -13.15 4.42 5.68
C THR A 142 -11.88 5.27 5.80
N LYS A 143 -11.99 6.52 6.28
CA LYS A 143 -10.82 7.40 6.51
C LYS A 143 -9.84 6.83 7.52
N TYR A 144 -10.34 6.06 8.49
CA TYR A 144 -9.57 5.50 9.60
C TYR A 144 -9.10 4.06 9.37
N HIS A 145 -9.40 3.49 8.21
CA HIS A 145 -8.99 2.12 7.89
C HIS A 145 -7.46 1.99 8.05
N ARG A 146 -7.02 1.04 8.88
CA ARG A 146 -5.60 0.79 9.12
C ARG A 146 -5.08 -0.23 8.11
N GLY A 147 -3.93 0.07 7.54
CA GLY A 147 -3.24 -0.79 6.58
C GLY A 147 -3.20 -0.18 5.17
N ALA A 148 -2.20 -0.58 4.42
CA ALA A 148 -2.10 -0.27 3.00
C ALA A 148 -3.25 -0.96 2.24
N PRO A 149 -3.72 -0.39 1.14
CA PRO A 149 -4.67 -1.07 0.26
C PRO A 149 -4.08 -2.40 -0.22
N PRO A 150 -4.92 -3.40 -0.57
CA PRO A 150 -4.43 -4.60 -1.23
C PRO A 150 -3.74 -4.21 -2.54
N ARG A 151 -2.78 -5.04 -2.99
CA ARG A 151 -2.13 -4.85 -4.29
C ARG A 151 -3.17 -5.07 -5.38
N ASN A 152 -3.39 -4.05 -6.20
CA ASN A 152 -4.45 -4.06 -7.21
C ASN A 152 -3.89 -4.08 -8.64
N GLY A 153 -2.64 -3.62 -8.84
CA GLY A 153 -2.00 -3.58 -10.15
C GLY A 153 -0.94 -4.65 -10.34
N PRO A 154 -0.82 -5.24 -11.56
CA PRO A 154 0.25 -6.17 -11.88
C PRO A 154 1.62 -5.48 -11.82
N LEU A 155 2.66 -6.23 -11.48
CA LEU A 155 4.02 -5.73 -11.46
C LEU A 155 4.51 -5.49 -12.90
N GLN A 156 4.86 -4.25 -13.21
CA GLN A 156 5.58 -3.91 -14.44
C GLN A 156 7.09 -3.95 -14.15
N SER A 157 7.78 -4.89 -14.77
CA SER A 157 9.23 -5.03 -14.62
C SER A 157 9.94 -4.09 -15.59
N MET A 158 10.86 -3.29 -15.06
CA MET A 158 11.72 -2.40 -15.86
C MET A 158 13.07 -3.10 -16.06
N THR A 159 13.17 -3.91 -17.10
CA THR A 159 14.42 -4.60 -17.47
C THR A 159 15.41 -3.62 -18.11
N VAL A 160 16.70 -3.89 -17.97
CA VAL A 160 17.82 -3.19 -18.58
C VAL A 160 18.65 -4.16 -19.40
N GLY A 161 19.22 -3.71 -20.51
CA GLY A 161 19.89 -4.56 -21.48
C GLY A 161 21.42 -4.48 -21.48
N MET A 162 22.03 -3.45 -20.89
CA MET A 162 23.48 -3.24 -20.88
C MET A 162 23.96 -2.44 -19.68
N PRO A 163 25.28 -2.46 -19.36
CA PRO A 163 25.90 -1.57 -18.39
C PRO A 163 25.65 -0.11 -18.75
N MET A 164 25.59 0.76 -17.75
CA MET A 164 25.39 2.21 -17.89
C MET A 164 24.06 2.63 -18.54
N GLU A 165 23.15 1.70 -18.83
CA GLU A 165 21.81 2.06 -19.32
C GLU A 165 21.00 2.74 -18.22
N ARG A 166 20.99 2.19 -16.99
CA ARG A 166 20.26 2.77 -15.87
C ARG A 166 20.99 2.59 -14.56
N TRP A 167 21.23 3.70 -13.91
CA TRP A 167 21.68 3.74 -12.52
C TRP A 167 20.52 4.13 -11.60
N ALA A 168 20.37 3.40 -10.50
CA ALA A 168 19.44 3.74 -9.43
C ALA A 168 20.22 4.38 -8.28
N ILE A 169 19.68 5.48 -7.73
CA ILE A 169 20.28 6.20 -6.60
C ILE A 169 19.32 6.26 -5.43
N ASP A 170 19.89 6.18 -4.23
CA ASP A 170 19.12 6.30 -2.98
C ASP A 170 20.04 6.71 -1.83
N LEU A 171 19.43 7.12 -0.70
CA LEU A 171 20.12 7.49 0.52
C LEU A 171 19.72 6.55 1.67
N THR A 172 20.71 6.06 2.40
CA THR A 172 20.45 5.38 3.68
C THR A 172 20.97 6.22 4.83
N GLY A 173 20.23 6.21 5.94
CA GLY A 173 20.51 7.00 7.14
C GLY A 173 19.29 7.75 7.69
N PRO A 174 19.43 8.61 8.71
CA PRO A 174 20.72 9.00 9.32
C PRO A 174 21.36 7.85 10.14
N HIS A 175 22.64 7.65 9.94
CA HIS A 175 23.48 6.78 10.76
C HIS A 175 24.11 7.56 11.93
N THR A 176 24.76 6.85 12.86
CA THR A 176 25.57 7.48 13.89
C THR A 176 26.62 8.39 13.22
N ARG A 177 26.74 9.65 13.68
CA ARG A 177 27.72 10.59 13.12
C ARG A 177 29.11 9.99 13.23
N SER A 178 29.78 9.84 12.08
CA SER A 178 31.14 9.30 12.02
C SER A 178 32.18 10.27 12.59
N ARG A 179 33.42 9.83 12.76
CA ARG A 179 34.53 10.70 13.15
C ARG A 179 34.76 11.83 12.15
N HIS A 180 34.49 11.63 10.87
CA HIS A 180 34.60 12.63 9.81
C HIS A 180 33.30 13.42 9.59
N GLY A 181 32.36 13.34 10.52
CA GLY A 181 31.10 14.10 10.46
C GLY A 181 30.07 13.59 9.46
N LYS A 182 30.25 12.39 8.89
CA LYS A 182 29.31 11.78 7.95
C LYS A 182 28.10 11.20 8.68
N VAL A 183 26.93 11.27 8.05
CA VAL A 183 25.64 10.87 8.65
C VAL A 183 24.81 10.03 7.68
N TYR A 184 25.00 10.18 6.37
CA TYR A 184 24.27 9.46 5.33
C TYR A 184 25.24 8.71 4.41
N ILE A 185 24.73 7.66 3.76
CA ILE A 185 25.41 6.99 2.66
C ILE A 185 24.57 7.20 1.41
N LEU A 186 25.14 7.91 0.42
CA LEU A 186 24.60 7.94 -0.92
C LEU A 186 25.01 6.66 -1.64
N THR A 187 24.06 5.95 -2.20
CA THR A 187 24.29 4.74 -2.98
C THR A 187 23.85 4.96 -4.42
N ALA A 188 24.65 4.48 -5.34
CA ALA A 188 24.34 4.45 -6.77
C ALA A 188 24.67 3.06 -7.31
N ILE A 189 23.67 2.38 -7.88
CA ILE A 189 23.80 1.01 -8.41
C ILE A 189 23.48 0.98 -9.90
N ASP A 190 24.37 0.39 -10.69
CA ASP A 190 24.05 0.01 -12.06
C ASP A 190 23.07 -1.16 -12.06
N CYS A 191 21.92 -0.94 -12.70
CA CYS A 191 20.82 -1.91 -12.67
C CYS A 191 21.08 -3.19 -13.47
N PHE A 192 22.08 -3.18 -14.37
CA PHE A 192 22.47 -4.34 -15.16
C PHE A 192 23.55 -5.16 -14.45
N THR A 193 24.70 -4.55 -14.19
CA THR A 193 25.87 -5.24 -13.60
C THR A 193 25.77 -5.49 -12.11
N ARG A 194 24.86 -4.78 -11.40
CA ARG A 194 24.81 -4.69 -9.94
C ARG A 194 26.04 -4.04 -9.31
N PHE A 195 26.84 -3.36 -10.11
CA PHE A 195 27.95 -2.58 -9.60
C PHE A 195 27.41 -1.40 -8.77
N VAL A 196 27.97 -1.22 -7.58
CA VAL A 196 27.51 -0.19 -6.64
C VAL A 196 28.65 0.74 -6.25
N GLU A 197 28.37 2.01 -6.27
CA GLU A 197 29.16 3.04 -5.58
C GLU A 197 28.41 3.50 -4.33
N ALA A 198 29.13 3.57 -3.20
CA ALA A 198 28.56 4.04 -1.94
C ALA A 198 29.48 5.10 -1.34
N VAL A 199 28.91 6.27 -1.06
CA VAL A 199 29.65 7.48 -0.64
C VAL A 199 29.09 7.98 0.67
N ALA A 200 29.96 8.12 1.69
CA ALA A 200 29.60 8.74 2.96
C ALA A 200 29.47 10.26 2.82
N ILE A 201 28.32 10.83 3.14
CA ILE A 201 28.05 12.26 3.02
C ILE A 201 27.58 12.87 4.35
N PRO A 202 27.86 14.17 4.62
CA PRO A 202 27.53 14.80 5.91
C PRO A 202 26.05 15.16 6.05
N ASN A 203 25.37 15.44 4.96
CA ASN A 203 23.97 15.84 4.92
C ASN A 203 23.32 15.37 3.62
N LYS A 204 22.02 15.53 3.51
CA LYS A 204 21.23 15.16 2.32
C LYS A 204 20.81 16.37 1.47
N GLU A 205 21.55 17.45 1.52
CA GLU A 205 21.29 18.62 0.69
C GLU A 205 21.54 18.31 -0.79
N ALA A 206 20.73 18.92 -1.66
CA ALA A 206 20.80 18.69 -3.10
C ALA A 206 22.22 18.93 -3.68
N THR A 207 22.91 19.95 -3.20
CA THR A 207 24.28 20.29 -3.60
C THR A 207 25.29 19.22 -3.20
N THR A 208 25.17 18.67 -1.98
CA THR A 208 26.02 17.59 -1.48
C THR A 208 25.79 16.31 -2.27
N VAL A 209 24.53 15.96 -2.53
CA VAL A 209 24.16 14.77 -3.32
C VAL A 209 24.64 14.91 -4.76
N ALA A 210 24.39 16.04 -5.41
CA ALA A 210 24.81 16.28 -6.79
C ALA A 210 26.34 16.21 -6.95
N ARG A 211 27.10 16.85 -6.05
CA ARG A 211 28.56 16.79 -6.03
C ARG A 211 29.06 15.36 -5.87
N ALA A 212 28.52 14.62 -4.89
CA ALA A 212 28.92 13.23 -4.62
C ALA A 212 28.65 12.32 -5.84
N LEU A 213 27.54 12.51 -6.56
CA LEU A 213 27.24 11.79 -7.80
C LEU A 213 28.23 12.13 -8.91
N VAL A 214 28.52 13.41 -9.12
CA VAL A 214 29.47 13.83 -10.16
C VAL A 214 30.86 13.27 -9.86
N GLU A 215 31.43 13.50 -8.68
CA GLU A 215 32.80 13.13 -8.32
C GLU A 215 33.02 11.62 -8.23
N ASN A 216 32.03 10.87 -7.73
CA ASN A 216 32.23 9.46 -7.42
C ASN A 216 31.54 8.50 -8.42
N VAL A 217 30.64 8.98 -9.25
CA VAL A 217 29.96 8.14 -10.25
C VAL A 217 30.27 8.63 -11.66
N PHE A 218 29.88 9.86 -12.01
CA PHE A 218 29.95 10.33 -13.40
C PHE A 218 31.38 10.51 -13.88
N CYS A 219 32.26 11.08 -13.06
CA CYS A 219 33.68 11.25 -13.41
C CYS A 219 34.48 9.93 -13.42
N ARG A 220 33.99 8.88 -12.77
CA ARG A 220 34.70 7.58 -12.67
C ARG A 220 34.25 6.58 -13.72
N TYR A 221 32.96 6.54 -14.00
CA TYR A 221 32.34 5.48 -14.82
C TYR A 221 31.67 6.02 -16.09
N GLY A 222 31.59 7.33 -16.24
CA GLY A 222 30.85 7.98 -17.31
C GLY A 222 29.39 8.24 -16.94
N LEU A 223 28.62 8.77 -17.90
CA LEU A 223 27.24 9.17 -17.74
C LEU A 223 26.31 8.00 -18.07
N PRO A 224 25.36 7.65 -17.18
CA PRO A 224 24.33 6.69 -17.51
C PRO A 224 23.31 7.28 -18.48
N SER A 225 22.64 6.44 -19.28
CA SER A 225 21.52 6.90 -20.10
C SER A 225 20.35 7.37 -19.23
N GLN A 226 20.10 6.66 -18.12
CA GLN A 226 18.98 6.93 -17.21
C GLN A 226 19.44 6.95 -15.75
N LEU A 227 18.90 7.91 -14.98
CA LEU A 227 19.10 8.01 -13.53
C LEU A 227 17.78 7.86 -12.80
N LEU A 228 17.58 6.74 -12.12
CA LEU A 228 16.38 6.40 -11.38
C LEU A 228 16.51 6.79 -9.90
N SER A 229 15.54 7.48 -9.33
CA SER A 229 15.45 7.74 -7.88
C SER A 229 14.00 7.67 -7.40
N ASP A 230 13.83 7.70 -6.10
CA ASP A 230 12.54 7.99 -5.49
C ASP A 230 12.17 9.49 -5.64
N GLN A 231 11.04 9.88 -5.03
CA GLN A 231 10.55 11.27 -5.01
C GLN A 231 11.03 12.04 -3.77
N GLY A 232 12.13 11.64 -3.15
CA GLY A 232 12.74 12.38 -2.06
C GLY A 232 13.18 13.79 -2.51
N LYS A 233 13.00 14.79 -1.64
CA LYS A 233 13.40 16.18 -1.96
C LYS A 233 14.87 16.32 -2.30
N GLU A 234 15.70 15.44 -1.76
CA GLU A 234 17.12 15.30 -2.05
C GLU A 234 17.41 14.93 -3.50
N PHE A 235 16.49 14.26 -4.18
CA PHE A 235 16.60 13.81 -5.58
C PHE A 235 15.60 14.50 -6.51
N ASP A 236 14.45 14.95 -6.00
CA ASP A 236 13.43 15.64 -6.79
C ASP A 236 13.51 17.15 -6.56
N ASN A 237 14.54 17.77 -7.09
CA ASN A 237 14.84 19.19 -6.99
C ASN A 237 15.36 19.75 -8.32
N VAL A 238 15.28 21.07 -8.45
CA VAL A 238 15.67 21.79 -9.68
C VAL A 238 17.15 21.55 -10.04
N LEU A 239 18.04 21.54 -9.04
CA LEU A 239 19.48 21.38 -9.27
C LEU A 239 19.80 20.06 -9.95
N LEU A 240 19.29 18.94 -9.42
CA LEU A 240 19.56 17.61 -9.98
C LEU A 240 18.88 17.41 -11.34
N HIS A 241 17.68 17.98 -11.54
CA HIS A 241 17.02 17.97 -12.83
C HIS A 241 17.81 18.72 -13.90
N GLU A 242 18.28 19.93 -13.58
CA GLU A 242 19.11 20.72 -14.51
C GLU A 242 20.46 20.06 -14.78
N LEU A 243 21.12 19.50 -13.76
CA LEU A 243 22.35 18.74 -13.94
C LEU A 243 22.13 17.57 -14.92
N CYS A 244 21.12 16.76 -14.73
CA CYS A 244 20.81 15.64 -15.62
C CYS A 244 20.48 16.12 -17.04
N ARG A 245 19.71 17.21 -17.18
CA ARG A 245 19.37 17.82 -18.48
C ARG A 245 20.61 18.29 -19.23
N LEU A 246 21.51 18.98 -18.55
CA LEU A 246 22.76 19.48 -19.14
C LEU A 246 23.71 18.37 -19.57
N LEU A 247 23.74 17.28 -18.83
CA LEU A 247 24.57 16.11 -19.09
C LEU A 247 23.91 15.07 -20.03
N GLY A 248 22.69 15.32 -20.51
CA GLY A 248 21.97 14.39 -21.39
C GLY A 248 21.53 13.11 -20.72
N VAL A 249 21.38 13.11 -19.39
CA VAL A 249 20.92 11.95 -18.60
C VAL A 249 19.41 12.04 -18.39
N ASP A 250 18.69 10.98 -18.75
CA ASP A 250 17.24 10.92 -18.55
C ASP A 250 16.90 10.62 -17.09
N LYS A 251 16.33 11.61 -16.38
CA LYS A 251 15.98 11.51 -14.98
C LYS A 251 14.61 10.86 -14.80
N ILE A 252 14.60 9.61 -14.33
CA ILE A 252 13.39 8.82 -14.09
C ILE A 252 13.04 8.83 -12.59
N ARG A 253 11.73 8.89 -12.29
CA ARG A 253 11.21 8.80 -10.92
C ARG A 253 10.39 7.53 -10.75
N THR A 254 10.51 6.90 -9.59
CA THR A 254 9.56 5.85 -9.20
C THR A 254 8.18 6.45 -8.97
N SER A 255 7.11 5.70 -9.25
CA SER A 255 5.76 6.13 -8.85
C SER A 255 5.67 6.23 -7.32
N ALA A 256 4.92 7.23 -6.84
CA ALA A 256 4.74 7.44 -5.42
C ALA A 256 4.23 6.16 -4.75
N TYR A 257 4.91 5.76 -3.67
CA TYR A 257 4.55 4.60 -2.82
C TYR A 257 4.71 3.20 -3.45
N LYS A 258 5.35 3.07 -4.62
CA LYS A 258 5.64 1.77 -5.23
C LYS A 258 7.12 1.39 -5.03
N ALA A 259 7.43 0.82 -3.87
CA ALA A 259 8.76 0.33 -3.50
C ALA A 259 9.34 -0.71 -4.49
N SER A 260 8.48 -1.45 -5.19
CA SER A 260 8.90 -2.50 -6.12
C SER A 260 9.74 -1.99 -7.30
N THR A 261 9.64 -0.71 -7.68
CA THR A 261 10.39 -0.11 -8.80
C THR A 261 11.87 0.12 -8.43
N ASN A 262 12.17 0.33 -7.14
CA ASN A 262 13.53 0.55 -6.62
C ASN A 262 14.08 -0.68 -5.86
N GLY A 263 13.47 -1.85 -6.06
CA GLY A 263 13.75 -3.04 -5.28
C GLY A 263 15.20 -3.59 -5.39
N CYS A 264 15.99 -3.16 -6.38
CA CYS A 264 17.40 -3.55 -6.47
C CYS A 264 18.24 -2.80 -5.40
N ILE A 265 18.02 -1.49 -5.24
CA ILE A 265 18.77 -0.67 -4.28
C ILE A 265 18.29 -0.90 -2.84
N GLU A 266 17.01 -1.17 -2.63
CA GLU A 266 16.47 -1.53 -1.31
C GLU A 266 17.06 -2.86 -0.79
N ARG A 267 17.19 -3.86 -1.67
CA ARG A 267 17.86 -5.14 -1.34
C ARG A 267 19.34 -4.91 -1.03
N PHE A 268 19.99 -4.06 -1.83
CA PHE A 268 21.39 -3.69 -1.57
C PHE A 268 21.55 -3.00 -0.22
N HIS A 269 20.72 -2.04 0.17
CA HIS A 269 20.78 -1.38 1.47
C HIS A 269 20.68 -2.39 2.64
N ARG A 270 19.85 -3.41 2.50
CA ARG A 270 19.75 -4.49 3.51
C ARG A 270 21.06 -5.25 3.63
N THR A 271 21.67 -5.58 2.51
CA THR A 271 22.99 -6.25 2.46
C THR A 271 24.08 -5.35 3.03
N LEU A 272 24.15 -4.08 2.59
CA LEU A 272 25.11 -3.08 3.06
C LEU A 272 25.04 -2.91 4.58
N ASN A 273 23.85 -2.67 5.12
CA ASN A 273 23.67 -2.50 6.57
C ASN A 273 24.07 -3.75 7.36
N SER A 274 23.81 -4.95 6.82
CA SER A 274 24.26 -6.21 7.43
C SER A 274 25.76 -6.36 7.40
N MET A 275 26.43 -5.99 6.30
CA MET A 275 27.90 -6.05 6.18
C MET A 275 28.58 -5.05 7.11
N ILE A 276 28.15 -3.79 7.09
CA ILE A 276 28.69 -2.74 7.97
C ILE A 276 28.48 -3.15 9.44
N GLY A 277 27.26 -3.56 9.82
CA GLY A 277 26.93 -3.90 11.20
C GLY A 277 27.79 -5.03 11.77
N ARG A 278 28.23 -5.98 10.94
CA ARG A 278 29.14 -7.08 11.38
C ARG A 278 30.55 -6.62 11.63
N VAL A 279 31.00 -5.55 10.97
CA VAL A 279 32.39 -5.07 11.08
C VAL A 279 32.52 -3.97 12.12
N VAL A 280 31.51 -3.09 12.28
CA VAL A 280 31.56 -1.94 13.21
C VAL A 280 30.87 -2.17 14.55
N ALA A 281 30.62 -3.42 14.93
CA ALA A 281 29.82 -3.78 16.10
C ALA A 281 30.21 -3.02 17.39
N ASP A 282 31.51 -2.83 17.62
CA ASP A 282 32.03 -2.18 18.85
C ASP A 282 32.24 -0.67 18.69
N ASN A 283 32.47 -0.16 17.49
CA ASN A 283 32.71 1.26 17.23
C ASN A 283 31.97 1.78 16.01
N GLN A 284 30.73 2.14 16.21
CA GLN A 284 29.88 2.66 15.13
C GLN A 284 30.29 4.00 14.54
N ARG A 285 31.33 4.67 15.06
CA ARG A 285 31.78 5.94 14.53
C ARG A 285 32.82 5.82 13.39
N GLU A 286 33.22 4.60 13.06
CA GLU A 286 34.21 4.31 12.00
C GLU A 286 33.58 3.72 10.74
N TRP A 287 32.26 3.72 10.64
CA TRP A 287 31.55 3.09 9.51
C TRP A 287 31.93 3.68 8.14
N ASP A 288 32.27 4.96 8.07
CA ASP A 288 32.64 5.62 6.82
C ASP A 288 34.06 5.23 6.36
N GLU A 289 34.96 4.92 7.28
CA GLU A 289 36.31 4.41 6.97
C GLU A 289 36.25 2.96 6.44
N ILE A 290 35.30 2.17 6.93
CA ILE A 290 35.12 0.77 6.57
C ILE A 290 34.34 0.63 5.25
N LEU A 291 33.55 1.60 4.89
CA LEU A 291 32.66 1.57 3.71
C LEU A 291 33.39 1.15 2.42
N PRO A 292 34.59 1.67 2.07
CA PRO A 292 35.29 1.24 0.87
C PRO A 292 35.64 -0.25 0.84
N TYR A 293 36.02 -0.83 2.00
CA TYR A 293 36.35 -2.26 2.09
C TYR A 293 35.12 -3.13 1.95
N VAL A 294 34.00 -2.73 2.56
CA VAL A 294 32.69 -3.39 2.39
C VAL A 294 32.26 -3.37 0.92
N MET A 295 32.47 -2.25 0.24
CA MET A 295 32.15 -2.12 -1.19
C MET A 295 33.05 -2.98 -2.07
N ALA A 296 34.35 -3.06 -1.77
CA ALA A 296 35.27 -3.94 -2.48
C ALA A 296 34.84 -5.41 -2.36
N ALA A 297 34.49 -5.84 -1.15
CA ALA A 297 34.01 -7.20 -0.89
C ALA A 297 32.69 -7.50 -1.66
N TYR A 298 31.72 -6.57 -1.62
CA TYR A 298 30.48 -6.73 -2.36
C TYR A 298 30.67 -6.86 -3.87
N ARG A 299 31.51 -5.99 -4.46
CA ARG A 299 31.77 -5.95 -5.90
C ARG A 299 32.52 -7.18 -6.43
N SER A 300 33.28 -7.86 -5.55
CA SER A 300 34.04 -9.08 -5.89
C SER A 300 33.24 -10.37 -5.68
N ALA A 301 32.10 -10.30 -4.98
CA ALA A 301 31.26 -11.46 -4.75
C ALA A 301 30.33 -11.72 -5.96
N ILE A 302 30.11 -13.00 -6.29
CA ILE A 302 29.14 -13.40 -7.33
C ILE A 302 27.73 -12.99 -6.86
N HIS A 303 27.01 -12.29 -7.70
CA HIS A 303 25.67 -11.82 -7.41
C HIS A 303 24.60 -12.80 -7.95
N ASP A 304 23.68 -13.27 -7.10
CA ASP A 304 22.69 -14.30 -7.41
C ASP A 304 21.83 -14.00 -8.66
N SER A 305 21.53 -12.72 -8.93
CA SER A 305 20.67 -12.36 -10.07
C SER A 305 21.43 -12.25 -11.40
N THR A 306 22.75 -12.18 -11.37
CA THR A 306 23.58 -12.04 -12.59
C THR A 306 24.48 -13.23 -12.84
N GLY A 307 24.76 -14.05 -11.82
CA GLY A 307 25.67 -15.18 -11.90
C GLY A 307 27.15 -14.81 -12.03
N HIS A 308 27.47 -13.51 -11.98
CA HIS A 308 28.83 -12.97 -12.09
C HIS A 308 29.08 -11.94 -11.02
N SER A 309 30.36 -11.60 -10.78
CA SER A 309 30.72 -10.51 -9.91
C SER A 309 30.39 -9.16 -10.56
N PRO A 310 29.97 -8.14 -9.81
CA PRO A 310 29.80 -6.79 -10.35
C PRO A 310 31.08 -6.22 -10.99
N ASN A 311 32.25 -6.52 -10.45
CA ASN A 311 33.55 -6.13 -11.02
C ASN A 311 33.76 -6.71 -12.41
N PHE A 312 33.52 -8.00 -12.59
CA PHE A 312 33.67 -8.67 -13.89
C PHE A 312 32.73 -8.05 -14.94
N LEU A 313 31.45 -7.85 -14.59
CA LEU A 313 30.49 -7.29 -15.53
C LEU A 313 30.75 -5.81 -15.86
N MET A 314 31.40 -5.06 -14.98
CA MET A 314 31.70 -3.64 -15.19
C MET A 314 33.03 -3.42 -15.92
N PHE A 315 34.05 -4.24 -15.62
CA PHE A 315 35.43 -4.02 -16.09
C PHE A 315 35.94 -5.13 -17.02
N GLY A 316 35.17 -6.20 -17.23
CA GLY A 316 35.57 -7.35 -18.03
C GLY A 316 36.59 -8.28 -17.37
N ARG A 317 36.94 -8.02 -16.14
CA ARG A 317 37.92 -8.81 -15.36
C ARG A 317 37.57 -8.83 -13.88
N GLU A 318 38.00 -9.90 -13.20
CA GLU A 318 37.98 -9.91 -11.74
C GLU A 318 39.04 -8.98 -11.15
N VAL A 319 38.74 -8.39 -10.02
CA VAL A 319 39.70 -7.55 -9.27
C VAL A 319 40.50 -8.45 -8.37
N ARG A 320 41.83 -8.35 -8.44
CA ARG A 320 42.76 -9.09 -7.61
C ARG A 320 42.58 -8.73 -6.14
N ALA A 321 42.21 -9.69 -5.33
CA ALA A 321 42.00 -9.53 -3.90
C ALA A 321 43.30 -9.82 -3.12
N PRO A 322 43.45 -9.39 -1.84
CA PRO A 322 44.59 -9.72 -1.02
C PRO A 322 44.85 -11.23 -0.91
N VAL A 323 43.83 -12.07 -0.90
CA VAL A 323 43.96 -13.53 -0.89
C VAL A 323 44.66 -14.06 -2.14
N ASP A 324 44.45 -13.45 -3.29
CA ASP A 324 45.09 -13.82 -4.57
C ASP A 324 46.59 -13.52 -4.55
N VAL A 325 46.99 -12.47 -3.78
CA VAL A 325 48.39 -12.15 -3.57
C VAL A 325 49.08 -13.21 -2.69
N VAL A 326 48.37 -13.69 -1.66
CA VAL A 326 48.91 -14.72 -0.73
C VAL A 326 49.02 -16.08 -1.43
N LEU A 327 47.99 -16.45 -2.23
CA LEU A 327 47.95 -17.77 -2.88
C LEU A 327 48.74 -17.79 -4.20
N GLY A 328 49.15 -16.66 -4.73
CA GLY A 328 49.70 -16.54 -6.08
C GLY A 328 48.57 -16.58 -7.14
N THR A 329 48.75 -15.88 -8.24
CA THR A 329 47.84 -15.95 -9.37
C THR A 329 48.12 -17.21 -10.17
N PRO A 330 47.13 -18.07 -10.48
CA PRO A 330 47.33 -19.20 -11.38
C PRO A 330 47.91 -18.68 -12.71
N PRO A 331 48.78 -19.44 -13.38
CA PRO A 331 49.25 -19.07 -14.70
C PRO A 331 48.04 -18.98 -15.63
N SER A 332 47.82 -17.82 -16.21
CA SER A 332 46.84 -17.60 -17.27
C SER A 332 47.55 -17.67 -18.59
N ASP A 333 46.93 -18.24 -19.62
CA ASP A 333 47.36 -18.13 -20.98
C ASP A 333 47.28 -16.64 -21.35
N GLU A 334 48.40 -15.90 -21.30
CA GLU A 334 48.41 -14.50 -21.68
C GLU A 334 48.21 -14.38 -23.20
N PRO A 335 47.27 -13.56 -23.65
CA PRO A 335 47.11 -13.32 -25.09
C PRO A 335 48.40 -12.79 -25.72
N ALA A 336 48.76 -13.34 -26.86
CA ALA A 336 50.05 -13.07 -27.50
C ALA A 336 50.20 -11.59 -28.00
N THR A 337 49.09 -10.89 -28.19
CA THR A 337 49.05 -9.51 -28.69
C THR A 337 47.95 -8.69 -28.00
N VAL A 338 48.07 -7.36 -28.06
CA VAL A 338 47.05 -6.44 -27.53
C VAL A 338 45.70 -6.62 -28.25
N ASP A 339 45.73 -6.84 -29.55
CA ASP A 339 44.51 -7.06 -30.35
C ASP A 339 43.83 -8.36 -29.98
N ALA A 340 44.58 -9.46 -29.81
CA ALA A 340 44.06 -10.72 -29.33
C ALA A 340 43.43 -10.59 -27.93
N TYR A 341 44.05 -9.81 -27.03
CA TYR A 341 43.49 -9.51 -25.73
C TYR A 341 42.14 -8.74 -25.81
N ALA A 342 42.11 -7.72 -26.68
CA ALA A 342 40.90 -6.90 -26.86
C ALA A 342 39.73 -7.75 -27.43
N ASP A 343 40.02 -8.57 -28.43
CA ASP A 343 39.00 -9.48 -29.01
C ASP A 343 38.50 -10.52 -28.00
N GLU A 344 39.37 -11.12 -27.23
CA GLU A 344 39.04 -12.07 -26.21
C GLU A 344 38.22 -11.46 -25.07
N LEU A 345 38.58 -10.25 -24.64
CA LEU A 345 37.83 -9.45 -23.67
C LEU A 345 36.44 -9.12 -24.20
N TYR A 346 36.36 -8.68 -25.45
CA TYR A 346 35.08 -8.37 -26.11
C TYR A 346 34.17 -9.58 -26.15
N GLN A 347 34.67 -10.74 -26.60
CA GLN A 347 33.88 -11.98 -26.68
C GLN A 347 33.40 -12.45 -25.29
N ARG A 348 34.26 -12.38 -24.28
CA ARG A 348 33.89 -12.69 -22.89
C ARG A 348 32.77 -11.79 -22.39
N LEU A 349 32.84 -10.47 -22.63
CA LEU A 349 31.82 -9.52 -22.23
C LEU A 349 30.50 -9.73 -22.98
N VAL A 350 30.55 -9.96 -24.29
CA VAL A 350 29.34 -10.25 -25.09
C VAL A 350 28.60 -11.48 -24.55
N THR A 351 29.34 -12.57 -24.32
CA THR A 351 28.76 -13.81 -23.76
C THR A 351 28.17 -13.58 -22.35
N ALA A 352 28.91 -12.91 -21.49
CA ALA A 352 28.45 -12.61 -20.13
C ALA A 352 27.20 -11.72 -20.14
N TYR A 353 27.17 -10.66 -20.97
CA TYR A 353 26.02 -9.76 -21.04
C TYR A 353 24.79 -10.45 -21.63
N GLN A 354 24.95 -11.35 -22.56
CA GLN A 354 23.84 -12.16 -23.08
C GLN A 354 23.27 -13.04 -21.96
N PHE A 355 24.11 -13.76 -21.24
CA PHE A 355 23.70 -14.55 -20.08
C PHE A 355 22.99 -13.71 -19.03
N VAL A 356 23.52 -12.53 -18.67
CA VAL A 356 22.92 -11.62 -17.68
C VAL A 356 21.54 -11.12 -18.14
N ARG A 357 21.35 -10.78 -19.42
CA ARG A 357 20.02 -10.40 -19.95
C ARG A 357 19.00 -11.51 -19.72
N GLU A 358 19.34 -12.74 -20.01
CA GLU A 358 18.47 -13.90 -19.81
C GLU A 358 18.15 -14.11 -18.33
N GLN A 359 19.17 -14.05 -17.45
CA GLN A 359 18.97 -14.23 -16.01
C GLN A 359 18.10 -13.11 -15.40
N LEU A 360 18.37 -11.85 -15.75
CA LEU A 360 17.54 -10.73 -15.27
C LEU A 360 16.10 -10.84 -15.77
N GLY A 361 15.88 -11.29 -17.00
CA GLY A 361 14.56 -11.60 -17.54
C GLY A 361 13.82 -12.68 -16.74
N LEU A 362 14.50 -13.77 -16.41
CA LEU A 362 13.95 -14.85 -15.57
C LEU A 362 13.63 -14.38 -14.15
N VAL A 363 14.53 -13.64 -13.52
CA VAL A 363 14.31 -13.07 -12.17
C VAL A 363 13.14 -12.10 -12.19
N ALA A 364 13.04 -11.24 -13.21
CA ALA A 364 11.93 -10.31 -13.38
C ALA A 364 10.60 -11.03 -13.55
N SER A 365 10.56 -12.09 -14.39
CA SER A 365 9.37 -12.90 -14.61
C SER A 365 8.92 -13.64 -13.34
N ARG A 366 9.83 -14.27 -12.61
CA ARG A 366 9.53 -14.91 -11.32
C ARG A 366 9.02 -13.91 -10.29
N SER A 367 9.66 -12.75 -10.19
CA SER A 367 9.23 -11.68 -9.28
C SER A 367 7.84 -11.18 -9.63
N LYS A 368 7.53 -11.04 -10.92
CA LYS A 368 6.21 -10.67 -11.42
C LYS A 368 5.17 -11.73 -11.06
N GLN A 369 5.43 -13.01 -11.34
CA GLN A 369 4.52 -14.10 -10.99
C GLN A 369 4.20 -14.13 -9.49
N HIS A 370 5.23 -14.07 -8.62
CA HIS A 370 5.03 -14.05 -7.17
C HIS A 370 4.25 -12.83 -6.67
N TYR A 371 4.46 -11.68 -7.30
CA TYR A 371 3.72 -10.47 -6.96
C TYR A 371 2.26 -10.57 -7.42
N ASP A 372 2.04 -10.99 -8.66
CA ASP A 372 0.73 -11.04 -9.31
C ASP A 372 -0.21 -12.08 -8.67
N LEU A 373 0.32 -13.16 -8.06
CA LEU A 373 -0.46 -14.11 -7.25
C LEU A 373 -1.22 -13.44 -6.09
N ARG A 374 -0.78 -12.28 -5.63
CA ARG A 374 -1.40 -11.51 -4.53
C ARG A 374 -2.17 -10.30 -5.02
N VAL A 375 -2.22 -10.08 -6.32
CA VAL A 375 -2.94 -8.97 -6.92
C VAL A 375 -4.43 -9.29 -6.95
N ARG A 376 -5.24 -8.32 -6.53
CA ARG A 376 -6.70 -8.32 -6.72
C ARG A 376 -7.00 -7.21 -7.72
N PRO A 377 -7.14 -7.52 -9.00
CA PRO A 377 -7.35 -6.48 -10.00
C PRO A 377 -8.65 -5.74 -9.73
N ILE A 378 -8.54 -4.46 -9.49
CA ILE A 378 -9.67 -3.54 -9.36
C ILE A 378 -9.43 -2.43 -10.37
N THR A 379 -10.34 -2.28 -11.31
CA THR A 379 -10.36 -1.17 -12.26
C THR A 379 -11.38 -0.14 -11.83
N TYR A 380 -11.10 1.12 -12.09
CA TYR A 380 -11.99 2.24 -11.79
C TYR A 380 -12.41 2.91 -13.09
N SER A 381 -13.70 3.23 -13.20
CA SER A 381 -14.26 3.94 -14.34
C SER A 381 -14.21 5.47 -14.12
N GLU A 382 -14.14 6.22 -15.21
CA GLU A 382 -14.27 7.69 -15.17
C GLU A 382 -15.61 8.08 -14.54
N GLY A 383 -15.60 9.11 -13.71
CA GLY A 383 -16.74 9.54 -12.89
C GLY A 383 -16.89 8.79 -11.56
N GLN A 384 -16.20 7.70 -11.33
CA GLN A 384 -16.29 6.93 -10.09
C GLN A 384 -15.65 7.68 -8.92
N LEU A 385 -16.27 7.55 -7.72
CA LEU A 385 -15.72 8.10 -6.48
C LEU A 385 -14.75 7.13 -5.81
N VAL A 386 -13.57 7.62 -5.49
CA VAL A 386 -12.50 6.81 -4.88
C VAL A 386 -11.91 7.49 -3.65
N TRP A 387 -11.38 6.69 -2.73
CA TRP A 387 -10.58 7.15 -1.60
C TRP A 387 -9.10 6.90 -1.88
N VAL A 388 -8.28 7.93 -1.64
CA VAL A 388 -6.83 7.85 -1.88
C VAL A 388 -6.10 7.63 -0.56
N TYR A 389 -5.22 6.63 -0.52
CA TYR A 389 -4.38 6.30 0.62
C TYR A 389 -3.16 7.24 0.69
N HIS A 390 -2.94 7.87 1.85
CA HIS A 390 -1.82 8.77 2.09
C HIS A 390 -1.05 8.34 3.35
N PRO A 391 0.02 7.55 3.23
CA PRO A 391 0.80 7.05 4.36
C PRO A 391 1.73 8.08 5.01
N ARG A 392 1.65 9.35 4.64
CA ARG A 392 2.53 10.41 5.21
C ARG A 392 2.15 10.73 6.64
N ARG A 393 3.12 10.68 7.54
CA ARG A 393 2.98 11.17 8.91
C ARG A 393 2.85 12.69 8.91
N ARG A 394 1.90 13.21 9.65
CA ARG A 394 1.75 14.67 9.84
C ARG A 394 2.43 15.08 11.14
N VAL A 395 3.30 16.10 11.04
CA VAL A 395 3.98 16.67 12.21
C VAL A 395 2.93 17.20 13.21
N GLY A 396 3.14 16.98 14.50
CA GLY A 396 2.21 17.41 15.56
C GLY A 396 0.96 16.54 15.74
N ARG A 397 0.84 15.39 15.03
CA ARG A 397 -0.27 14.45 15.22
C ARG A 397 0.21 13.05 15.55
N SER A 398 -0.48 12.37 16.46
CA SER A 398 -0.21 10.97 16.77
C SER A 398 -0.47 10.11 15.53
N PRO A 399 0.49 9.30 15.07
CA PRO A 399 0.27 8.37 13.95
C PRO A 399 -0.83 7.35 14.23
N LYS A 400 -1.08 7.05 15.51
CA LYS A 400 -2.13 6.10 15.95
C LYS A 400 -3.54 6.61 15.69
N TRP A 401 -3.73 7.95 15.59
CA TRP A 401 -5.01 8.62 15.38
C TRP A 401 -5.09 9.34 14.03
N GLN A 402 -4.14 9.08 13.14
CA GLN A 402 -4.12 9.70 11.83
C GLN A 402 -5.09 9.01 10.87
N ARG A 403 -5.83 9.80 10.08
CA ARG A 403 -6.64 9.30 8.97
C ARG A 403 -5.74 9.06 7.77
N TRP A 404 -5.70 7.82 7.29
CA TRP A 404 -4.82 7.40 6.21
C TRP A 404 -5.41 7.62 4.82
N TYR A 405 -6.73 7.64 4.72
CA TYR A 405 -7.44 7.86 3.46
C TYR A 405 -8.02 9.27 3.39
N THR A 406 -7.93 9.89 2.21
CA THR A 406 -8.52 11.19 1.88
C THR A 406 -9.49 11.04 0.72
N GLY A 407 -10.53 11.84 0.66
CA GLY A 407 -11.54 11.78 -0.40
C GLY A 407 -12.94 12.19 0.10
N PRO A 408 -13.96 11.89 -0.66
CA PRO A 408 -13.90 11.21 -1.96
C PRO A 408 -13.28 12.08 -3.06
N TYR A 409 -12.62 11.42 -4.03
CA TYR A 409 -12.14 12.03 -5.28
C TYR A 409 -12.91 11.43 -6.44
N VAL A 410 -13.11 12.20 -7.50
CA VAL A 410 -13.68 11.72 -8.77
C VAL A 410 -12.53 11.28 -9.67
N VAL A 411 -12.65 10.12 -10.30
CA VAL A 411 -11.75 9.67 -11.37
C VAL A 411 -12.06 10.48 -12.62
N GLU A 412 -11.13 11.36 -13.04
CA GLU A 412 -11.30 12.17 -14.25
C GLU A 412 -10.87 11.43 -15.51
N LYS A 413 -9.78 10.67 -15.42
CA LYS A 413 -9.22 9.94 -16.55
C LYS A 413 -8.48 8.70 -16.08
N ALA A 414 -8.71 7.59 -16.75
CA ALA A 414 -7.90 6.38 -16.67
C ALA A 414 -6.81 6.42 -17.74
N PHE A 415 -5.54 6.44 -17.36
CA PHE A 415 -4.43 6.35 -18.31
C PHE A 415 -4.07 4.90 -18.61
N SER A 416 -4.26 4.01 -17.62
CA SER A 416 -4.10 2.56 -17.72
C SER A 416 -4.89 1.88 -16.59
N ASP A 417 -4.90 0.56 -16.55
CA ASP A 417 -5.54 -0.21 -15.47
C ASP A 417 -4.97 0.09 -14.08
N VAL A 418 -3.84 0.76 -14.00
CA VAL A 418 -3.13 1.03 -12.74
C VAL A 418 -2.90 2.52 -12.47
N LEU A 419 -3.10 3.41 -13.44
CA LEU A 419 -2.77 4.83 -13.31
C LEU A 419 -3.99 5.69 -13.63
N TYR A 420 -4.38 6.51 -12.67
CA TYR A 420 -5.60 7.31 -12.72
C TYR A 420 -5.34 8.78 -12.39
N ARG A 421 -6.01 9.69 -13.09
CA ARG A 421 -6.11 11.09 -12.70
C ARG A 421 -7.36 11.27 -11.87
N VAL A 422 -7.19 11.79 -10.66
CA VAL A 422 -8.30 12.02 -9.72
C VAL A 422 -8.34 13.47 -9.28
N ARG A 423 -9.55 13.99 -8.99
CA ARG A 423 -9.78 15.35 -8.52
C ARG A 423 -10.82 15.38 -7.42
N ARG A 424 -10.60 16.22 -6.41
CA ARG A 424 -11.50 16.34 -5.26
C ARG A 424 -12.72 17.22 -5.53
N SER A 425 -12.54 18.27 -6.33
CA SER A 425 -13.60 19.19 -6.76
C SER A 425 -13.19 19.87 -8.07
N PRO A 426 -14.11 20.47 -8.85
CA PRO A 426 -13.78 21.14 -10.12
C PRO A 426 -12.70 22.23 -10.00
N LYS A 427 -12.60 22.89 -8.83
CA LYS A 427 -11.61 23.94 -8.56
C LYS A 427 -10.29 23.40 -7.99
N ALA A 428 -10.22 22.11 -7.58
CA ALA A 428 -9.02 21.53 -7.00
C ALA A 428 -8.02 21.12 -8.07
N LYS A 429 -6.71 21.17 -7.75
CA LYS A 429 -5.65 20.68 -8.64
C LYS A 429 -5.80 19.16 -8.81
N PRO A 430 -5.79 18.63 -10.04
CA PRO A 430 -5.83 17.19 -10.27
C PRO A 430 -4.56 16.51 -9.78
N MET A 431 -4.68 15.26 -9.40
CA MET A 431 -3.58 14.43 -8.90
C MET A 431 -3.55 13.12 -9.68
N ILE A 432 -2.34 12.66 -10.03
CA ILE A 432 -2.14 11.32 -10.62
C ILE A 432 -1.81 10.36 -9.49
N VAL A 433 -2.55 9.25 -9.43
CA VAL A 433 -2.42 8.21 -8.40
C VAL A 433 -2.28 6.83 -9.04
N HIS A 434 -1.52 5.97 -8.39
CA HIS A 434 -1.45 4.56 -8.72
C HIS A 434 -2.53 3.80 -7.95
N VAL A 435 -3.01 2.68 -8.48
CA VAL A 435 -4.06 1.87 -7.89
C VAL A 435 -3.63 1.15 -6.59
N ASP A 436 -2.31 0.96 -6.37
CA ASP A 436 -1.73 0.36 -5.15
C ASP A 436 -1.49 1.40 -4.05
#